data_e84620575eab40c9aeb812dff534a625
#
_entry.id   e84620575eab40c9aeb812dff534a625
#
_cell.length_a   1.000
_cell.length_b   1.000
_cell.length_c   1.000
_cell.angle_alpha   90.00
_cell.angle_beta   90.00
_cell.angle_gamma   90.00
#
_symmetry.space_group_name_H-M   'P 1'
#
loop_
_entity.id
_entity.type
_entity.pdbx_description
1 polymer ?
#
loop_
_entity_poly.entity_id
_entity_poly.type
_entity_poly.pdbx_seq_one_letter_code
_entity_poly.pdbx_strand_id
1 'polypeptide(L)'
;GYLYSDLAEIYERSGRIKDRHGSITLVPVLSMPSDDITHPIPDLTGYITEGQIVLSRELHNQGIYPPVHISPSLSRLMKDGIGKDFTREDHPHVSNQLYALYARALETRNLASIIGADELSTRDRRYLEFADAFESRFVRQSEDEDRSIEETLNLAWDLLSTFPPQALTRVNETEIAKYHRQSV
;
A
#
# COMPACT_ATOMS: atom_id res chain seq x y z
N GLY A 1 12.80 13.91 26.76
CA GLY A 1 11.60 13.42 27.43
C GLY A 1 10.31 14.09 27.00
N TYR A 2 10.35 15.35 26.55
CA TYR A 2 9.13 16.12 26.20
C TYR A 2 8.76 16.05 24.72
N LEU A 3 9.61 15.50 23.85
CA LEU A 3 9.40 15.51 22.39
C LEU A 3 8.05 14.88 21.97
N TYR A 4 7.67 13.76 22.60
CA TYR A 4 6.38 13.12 22.36
C TYR A 4 5.20 14.05 22.69
N SER A 5 5.24 14.67 23.87
CA SER A 5 4.19 15.60 24.34
C SER A 5 4.08 16.81 23.43
N ASP A 6 5.22 17.40 23.04
CA ASP A 6 5.25 18.57 22.16
C ASP A 6 4.68 18.26 20.76
N LEU A 7 5.01 17.08 20.20
CA LEU A 7 4.42 16.64 18.94
C LEU A 7 2.92 16.32 19.07
N ALA A 8 2.52 15.67 20.17
CA ALA A 8 1.12 15.35 20.42
C ALA A 8 0.27 16.63 20.53
N GLU A 9 0.74 17.66 21.24
CA GLU A 9 0.05 18.96 21.34
C GLU A 9 -0.19 19.62 19.99
N ILE A 10 0.75 19.44 19.02
CA ILE A 10 0.57 19.94 17.65
C ILE A 10 -0.50 19.15 16.92
N TYR A 11 -0.47 17.82 17.02
CA TYR A 11 -1.32 16.92 16.23
C TYR A 11 -2.73 16.77 16.79
N GLU A 12 -2.92 16.93 18.10
CA GLU A 12 -4.23 16.93 18.77
C GLU A 12 -5.13 18.10 18.37
N ARG A 13 -4.62 19.07 17.62
CA ARG A 13 -5.43 20.16 17.04
C ARG A 13 -6.32 19.68 15.90
N SER A 14 -6.05 18.51 15.34
CA SER A 14 -6.90 17.88 14.33
C SER A 14 -8.09 17.17 14.97
N GLY A 15 -9.15 16.99 14.20
CA GLY A 15 -10.31 16.23 14.62
C GLY A 15 -11.64 16.92 14.39
N ARG A 16 -12.66 16.32 14.98
CA ARG A 16 -14.05 16.82 14.94
C ARG A 16 -14.57 16.99 16.37
N ILE A 17 -15.12 18.16 16.64
CA ILE A 17 -15.73 18.44 17.94
C ILE A 17 -17.20 18.05 17.89
N LYS A 18 -17.68 17.32 18.93
CA LYS A 18 -19.07 16.95 19.06
C LYS A 18 -19.95 18.21 19.07
N ASP A 19 -21.11 18.13 18.41
CA ASP A 19 -22.09 19.21 18.28
C ASP A 19 -21.57 20.47 17.55
N ARG A 20 -20.44 20.38 16.82
CA ARG A 20 -19.95 21.44 15.94
C ARG A 20 -19.89 20.97 14.51
N HIS A 21 -20.13 21.90 13.58
CA HIS A 21 -19.97 21.64 12.15
C HIS A 21 -18.48 21.75 11.75
N GLY A 22 -18.06 20.84 10.85
CA GLY A 22 -16.72 20.82 10.32
C GLY A 22 -15.76 19.92 11.07
N SER A 23 -14.60 19.75 10.47
CA SER A 23 -13.47 18.96 11.00
C SER A 23 -12.14 19.58 10.51
N ILE A 24 -11.07 19.29 11.22
CA ILE A 24 -9.71 19.64 10.84
C ILE A 24 -8.96 18.34 10.56
N THR A 25 -8.47 18.20 9.32
CA THR A 25 -7.55 17.13 8.94
C THR A 25 -6.15 17.70 8.86
N LEU A 26 -5.21 17.09 9.57
CA LEU A 26 -3.80 17.47 9.57
C LEU A 26 -2.97 16.40 8.86
N VAL A 27 -2.19 16.84 7.87
CA VAL A 27 -1.23 15.99 7.14
C VAL A 27 0.18 16.53 7.39
N PRO A 28 0.88 16.02 8.41
CA PRO A 28 2.27 16.42 8.66
C PRO A 28 3.19 15.89 7.54
N VAL A 29 4.04 16.76 7.01
CA VAL A 29 5.07 16.38 6.02
C VAL A 29 6.43 16.45 6.68
N LEU A 30 7.12 15.34 6.71
CA LEU A 30 8.42 15.19 7.40
C LEU A 30 9.51 14.72 6.46
N SER A 31 10.71 15.20 6.69
CA SER A 31 11.92 14.61 6.12
C SER A 31 12.50 13.59 7.10
N MET A 32 12.89 12.42 6.56
CA MET A 32 13.58 11.39 7.35
C MET A 32 15.09 11.54 7.15
N PRO A 33 15.87 11.95 8.18
CA PRO A 33 17.32 12.01 8.08
C PRO A 33 17.88 10.63 7.69
N SER A 34 18.72 10.59 6.65
CA SER A 34 19.31 9.34 6.13
C SER A 34 18.27 8.28 5.69
N ASP A 35 17.06 8.71 5.36
CA ASP A 35 15.91 7.83 5.07
C ASP A 35 15.55 6.86 6.22
N ASP A 36 15.92 7.22 7.44
CA ASP A 36 15.71 6.43 8.64
C ASP A 36 14.34 6.73 9.27
N ILE A 37 13.40 5.82 9.07
CA ILE A 37 12.05 5.90 9.67
C ILE A 37 12.07 5.74 11.20
N THR A 38 13.15 5.18 11.76
CA THR A 38 13.30 4.98 13.21
C THR A 38 13.84 6.23 13.92
N HIS A 39 14.18 7.29 13.17
CA HIS A 39 14.54 8.57 13.77
C HIS A 39 13.37 9.08 14.63
N PRO A 40 13.64 9.65 15.83
CA PRO A 40 12.59 9.99 16.82
C PRO A 40 11.40 10.81 16.28
N ILE A 41 11.64 11.74 15.36
CA ILE A 41 10.55 12.58 14.82
C ILE A 41 9.59 11.79 13.92
N PRO A 42 10.02 11.11 12.83
CA PRO A 42 9.12 10.29 12.03
C PRO A 42 8.51 9.13 12.82
N ASP A 43 9.26 8.47 13.69
CA ASP A 43 8.76 7.35 14.49
C ASP A 43 7.63 7.79 15.43
N LEU A 44 7.83 8.84 16.23
CA LEU A 44 6.81 9.37 17.13
C LEU A 44 5.62 9.95 16.36
N THR A 45 5.86 10.63 15.23
CA THR A 45 4.77 11.14 14.39
C THR A 45 3.92 10.01 13.84
N GLY A 46 4.53 8.94 13.33
CA GLY A 46 3.84 7.76 12.87
C GLY A 46 3.07 7.03 13.97
N TYR A 47 3.53 7.13 15.23
CA TYR A 47 2.84 6.56 16.39
C TYR A 47 1.63 7.39 16.84
N ILE A 48 1.74 8.73 16.81
CA ILE A 48 0.68 9.65 17.26
C ILE A 48 -0.43 9.76 16.22
N THR A 49 -0.08 9.82 14.93
CA THR A 49 -1.05 9.98 13.83
C THR A 49 -1.74 8.67 13.48
N GLU A 50 -2.87 8.74 12.76
CA GLU A 50 -3.69 7.56 12.39
C GLU A 50 -3.07 6.71 11.27
N GLY A 51 -2.09 7.23 10.58
CA GLY A 51 -1.41 6.51 9.50
C GLY A 51 -0.20 7.27 8.98
N GLN A 52 0.50 6.65 8.06
CA GLN A 52 1.67 7.24 7.41
C GLN A 52 1.78 6.79 5.96
N ILE A 53 2.22 7.70 5.11
CA ILE A 53 2.62 7.43 3.73
C ILE A 53 4.12 7.68 3.64
N VAL A 54 4.87 6.63 3.40
CA VAL A 54 6.34 6.68 3.31
C VAL A 54 6.75 6.72 1.85
N LEU A 55 7.63 7.65 1.49
CA LEU A 55 8.19 7.76 0.14
C LEU A 55 9.58 7.13 0.08
N SER A 56 9.89 6.48 -1.03
CA SER A 56 11.16 5.79 -1.28
C SER A 56 11.98 6.50 -2.35
N ARG A 57 13.25 6.81 -2.05
CA ARG A 57 14.21 7.32 -3.05
C ARG A 57 14.52 6.26 -4.11
N GLU A 58 14.54 5.00 -3.73
CA GLU A 58 14.80 3.91 -4.65
C GLU A 58 13.72 3.84 -5.74
N LEU A 59 12.43 3.84 -5.34
CA LEU A 59 11.31 3.87 -6.30
C LEU A 59 11.34 5.14 -7.16
N HIS A 60 11.68 6.29 -6.57
CA HIS A 60 11.85 7.53 -7.33
C HIS A 60 12.94 7.41 -8.40
N ASN A 61 14.10 6.83 -8.05
CA ASN A 61 15.21 6.62 -8.99
C ASN A 61 14.85 5.61 -10.10
N GLN A 62 13.94 4.69 -9.83
CA GLN A 62 13.37 3.76 -10.81
C GLN A 62 12.29 4.40 -11.70
N GLY A 63 11.96 5.68 -11.49
CA GLY A 63 10.94 6.39 -12.25
C GLY A 63 9.51 6.04 -11.85
N ILE A 64 9.30 5.45 -10.67
CA ILE A 64 7.98 5.22 -10.09
C ILE A 64 7.51 6.51 -9.39
N TYR A 65 6.41 7.07 -9.84
CA TYR A 65 5.83 8.28 -9.25
C TYR A 65 4.30 8.15 -9.12
N PRO A 66 3.72 8.48 -7.97
CA PRO A 66 4.38 8.81 -6.69
C PRO A 66 5.16 7.63 -6.12
N PRO A 67 6.36 7.86 -5.54
CA PRO A 67 7.24 6.77 -5.10
C PRO A 67 6.84 6.24 -3.72
N VAL A 68 5.60 5.77 -3.59
CA VAL A 68 5.04 5.28 -2.33
C VAL A 68 5.65 3.93 -1.96
N HIS A 69 6.32 3.88 -0.82
CA HIS A 69 6.84 2.65 -0.24
C HIS A 69 5.73 1.91 0.52
N ILE A 70 5.16 0.90 -0.10
CA ILE A 70 3.96 0.21 0.39
C ILE A 70 4.16 -0.42 1.77
N SER A 71 5.28 -1.12 1.99
CA SER A 71 5.50 -1.92 3.20
C SER A 71 5.41 -1.11 4.50
N PRO A 72 6.07 0.05 4.66
CA PRO A 72 5.98 0.86 5.86
C PRO A 72 4.79 1.82 5.87
N SER A 73 4.07 1.95 4.75
CA SER A 73 2.88 2.80 4.67
C SER A 73 1.67 2.06 5.23
N LEU A 74 0.91 2.74 6.06
CA LEU A 74 -0.26 2.14 6.70
C LEU A 74 -1.31 3.21 7.09
N SER A 75 -2.55 2.74 7.25
CA SER A 75 -3.62 3.48 7.94
C SER A 75 -4.28 2.55 8.96
N ARG A 76 -4.36 2.97 10.22
CA ARG A 76 -4.99 2.18 11.31
C ARG A 76 -6.49 2.11 11.16
N LEU A 77 -7.09 3.16 10.59
CA LEU A 77 -8.54 3.29 10.41
C LEU A 77 -9.04 2.80 9.05
N MET A 78 -8.15 2.36 8.16
CA MET A 78 -8.53 1.93 6.81
C MET A 78 -9.66 0.89 6.82
N LYS A 79 -9.59 -0.09 7.72
CA LYS A 79 -10.59 -1.17 7.84
C LYS A 79 -12.01 -0.65 8.14
N ASP A 80 -12.12 0.52 8.77
CA ASP A 80 -13.39 1.13 9.15
C ASP A 80 -13.92 2.07 8.05
N GLY A 81 -13.14 2.32 7.00
CA GLY A 81 -13.46 3.19 5.87
C GLY A 81 -13.54 2.49 4.52
N ILE A 82 -13.41 1.15 4.48
CA ILE A 82 -13.45 0.37 3.24
C ILE A 82 -14.45 -0.79 3.32
N GLY A 83 -14.88 -1.29 2.16
CA GLY A 83 -15.82 -2.40 2.06
C GLY A 83 -17.26 -1.91 1.92
N LYS A 84 -18.20 -2.75 2.33
CA LYS A 84 -19.64 -2.50 2.21
C LYS A 84 -20.03 -1.14 2.79
N ASP A 85 -20.82 -0.39 2.06
CA ASP A 85 -21.34 0.94 2.40
C ASP A 85 -20.32 2.11 2.29
N PHE A 86 -19.04 1.82 2.04
CA PHE A 86 -17.99 2.83 1.82
C PHE A 86 -17.37 2.77 0.44
N THR A 87 -16.98 1.55 0.06
CA THR A 87 -16.35 1.24 -1.22
C THR A 87 -16.96 -0.04 -1.79
N ARG A 88 -16.23 -0.78 -2.62
CA ARG A 88 -16.67 -2.09 -3.10
C ARG A 88 -16.43 -3.17 -2.03
N GLU A 89 -17.31 -4.15 -1.96
CA GLU A 89 -17.36 -5.19 -0.92
C GLU A 89 -16.05 -6.02 -0.81
N ASP A 90 -15.39 -6.26 -1.95
CA ASP A 90 -14.14 -7.01 -2.05
C ASP A 90 -12.89 -6.21 -1.66
N HIS A 91 -12.99 -4.88 -1.48
CA HIS A 91 -11.84 -4.01 -1.22
C HIS A 91 -10.93 -4.50 -0.07
N PRO A 92 -11.45 -4.88 1.11
CA PRO A 92 -10.59 -5.35 2.19
C PRO A 92 -9.81 -6.61 1.84
N HIS A 93 -10.41 -7.53 1.11
CA HIS A 93 -9.78 -8.79 0.71
C HIS A 93 -8.74 -8.57 -0.40
N VAL A 94 -9.08 -7.76 -1.40
CA VAL A 94 -8.18 -7.40 -2.49
C VAL A 94 -6.94 -6.69 -1.97
N SER A 95 -7.08 -5.70 -1.09
CA SER A 95 -5.95 -4.98 -0.52
C SER A 95 -5.02 -5.92 0.29
N ASN A 96 -5.60 -6.80 1.10
CA ASN A 96 -4.84 -7.80 1.84
C ASN A 96 -4.12 -8.80 0.93
N GLN A 97 -4.75 -9.20 -0.18
CA GLN A 97 -4.15 -10.11 -1.15
C GLN A 97 -3.00 -9.46 -1.90
N LEU A 98 -3.17 -8.22 -2.38
CA LEU A 98 -2.10 -7.46 -3.03
C LEU A 98 -0.90 -7.27 -2.12
N TYR A 99 -1.15 -6.86 -0.87
CA TYR A 99 -0.08 -6.66 0.12
C TYR A 99 0.71 -7.96 0.37
N ALA A 100 0.01 -9.09 0.52
CA ALA A 100 0.66 -10.38 0.75
C ALA A 100 1.51 -10.83 -0.45
N LEU A 101 1.01 -10.64 -1.68
CA LEU A 101 1.77 -10.98 -2.89
C LEU A 101 2.98 -10.06 -3.07
N TYR A 102 2.82 -8.75 -2.81
CA TYR A 102 3.93 -7.81 -2.91
C TYR A 102 5.00 -8.05 -1.86
N ALA A 103 4.63 -8.35 -0.61
CA ALA A 103 5.59 -8.74 0.42
C ALA A 103 6.38 -9.98 -0.01
N ARG A 104 5.71 -11.01 -0.56
CA ARG A 104 6.38 -12.20 -1.08
C ARG A 104 7.27 -11.90 -2.27
N ALA A 105 6.86 -11.00 -3.14
CA ALA A 105 7.66 -10.57 -4.28
C ALA A 105 8.95 -9.85 -3.86
N LEU A 106 8.90 -9.01 -2.82
CA LEU A 106 10.08 -8.36 -2.25
C LEU A 106 11.06 -9.37 -1.62
N GLU A 107 10.56 -10.38 -0.90
CA GLU A 107 11.39 -11.49 -0.40
C GLU A 107 12.07 -12.24 -1.56
N THR A 108 11.33 -12.49 -2.64
CA THR A 108 11.86 -13.16 -3.83
C THR A 108 12.89 -12.31 -4.55
N ARG A 109 12.69 -10.98 -4.62
CA ARG A 109 13.68 -10.02 -5.19
C ARG A 109 14.98 -10.05 -4.40
N ASN A 110 14.89 -10.08 -3.05
CA ASN A 110 16.05 -10.24 -2.19
C ASN A 110 16.76 -11.59 -2.42
N LEU A 111 16.02 -12.67 -2.54
CA LEU A 111 16.59 -13.99 -2.86
C LEU A 111 17.29 -13.97 -4.22
N ALA A 112 16.67 -13.39 -5.24
CA ALA A 112 17.25 -13.28 -6.59
C ALA A 112 18.57 -12.50 -6.59
N SER A 113 18.72 -11.49 -5.74
CA SER A 113 19.97 -10.73 -5.61
C SER A 113 21.13 -11.55 -5.03
N ILE A 114 20.83 -12.64 -4.33
CA ILE A 114 21.83 -13.51 -3.68
C ILE A 114 22.20 -14.69 -4.61
N ILE A 115 21.21 -15.39 -5.16
CA ILE A 115 21.44 -16.62 -5.92
C ILE A 115 21.46 -16.42 -7.45
N GLY A 116 21.02 -15.27 -7.93
CA GLY A 116 20.80 -14.99 -9.36
C GLY A 116 19.36 -15.27 -9.80
N ALA A 117 18.87 -14.46 -10.73
CA ALA A 117 17.49 -14.57 -11.25
C ALA A 117 17.27 -15.88 -12.06
N ASP A 118 18.33 -16.44 -12.65
CA ASP A 118 18.25 -17.64 -13.45
C ASP A 118 17.97 -18.90 -12.62
N GLU A 119 18.37 -18.91 -11.35
CA GLU A 119 18.15 -20.00 -10.41
C GLU A 119 16.75 -20.00 -9.76
N LEU A 120 15.93 -18.99 -10.03
CA LEU A 120 14.59 -18.90 -9.48
C LEU A 120 13.65 -19.92 -10.13
N SER A 121 12.76 -20.48 -9.30
CA SER A 121 11.68 -21.33 -9.79
C SER A 121 10.69 -20.53 -10.66
N THR A 122 9.94 -21.22 -11.52
CA THR A 122 8.86 -20.59 -12.33
C THR A 122 7.86 -19.85 -11.45
N ARG A 123 7.60 -20.35 -10.24
CA ARG A 123 6.71 -19.70 -9.27
C ARG A 123 7.31 -18.40 -8.77
N ASP A 124 8.61 -18.40 -8.44
CA ASP A 124 9.28 -17.21 -7.91
C ASP A 124 9.42 -16.13 -8.99
N ARG A 125 9.69 -16.50 -10.24
CA ARG A 125 9.70 -15.56 -11.37
C ARG A 125 8.37 -14.84 -11.53
N ARG A 126 7.24 -15.53 -11.33
CA ARG A 126 5.89 -14.90 -11.36
C ARG A 126 5.72 -13.84 -10.28
N TYR A 127 6.31 -14.02 -9.09
CA TYR A 127 6.30 -12.97 -8.07
C TYR A 127 7.12 -11.74 -8.48
N LEU A 128 8.25 -11.91 -9.16
CA LEU A 128 9.01 -10.77 -9.69
C LEU A 128 8.24 -10.02 -10.78
N GLU A 129 7.66 -10.73 -11.73
CA GLU A 129 6.81 -10.15 -12.78
C GLU A 129 5.61 -9.39 -12.17
N PHE A 130 5.02 -9.93 -11.12
CA PHE A 130 3.96 -9.26 -10.40
C PHE A 130 4.45 -7.98 -9.72
N ALA A 131 5.61 -7.98 -9.06
CA ALA A 131 6.16 -6.77 -8.42
C ALA A 131 6.39 -5.66 -9.45
N ASP A 132 6.98 -5.98 -10.59
CA ASP A 132 7.25 -5.03 -11.66
C ASP A 132 5.95 -4.47 -12.25
N ALA A 133 4.94 -5.33 -12.46
CA ALA A 133 3.62 -4.90 -12.92
C ALA A 133 2.87 -4.07 -11.86
N PHE A 134 2.97 -4.45 -10.60
CA PHE A 134 2.36 -3.72 -9.49
C PHE A 134 2.97 -2.32 -9.33
N GLU A 135 4.29 -2.21 -9.33
CA GLU A 135 4.98 -0.93 -9.22
C GLU A 135 4.72 -0.02 -10.44
N SER A 136 4.79 -0.58 -11.66
CA SER A 136 4.67 0.20 -12.89
C SER A 136 3.24 0.56 -13.29
N ARG A 137 2.24 -0.23 -12.91
CA ARG A 137 0.85 -0.06 -13.34
C ARG A 137 -0.09 0.37 -12.21
N PHE A 138 0.17 -0.08 -10.96
CA PHE A 138 -0.71 0.20 -9.83
C PHE A 138 -0.19 1.36 -8.98
N VAL A 139 1.10 1.35 -8.59
CA VAL A 139 1.71 2.40 -7.78
C VAL A 139 1.97 3.65 -8.62
N ARG A 140 2.59 3.46 -9.79
CA ARG A 140 2.88 4.56 -10.71
C ARG A 140 1.61 5.16 -11.26
N GLN A 141 1.55 6.49 -11.24
CA GLN A 141 0.48 7.29 -11.82
C GLN A 141 1.08 8.44 -12.64
N SER A 142 0.38 8.90 -13.67
CA SER A 142 0.72 10.11 -14.39
C SER A 142 0.25 11.36 -13.61
N GLU A 143 0.75 12.53 -14.00
CA GLU A 143 0.36 13.81 -13.36
C GLU A 143 -1.13 14.10 -13.47
N ASP A 144 -1.76 13.69 -14.57
CA ASP A 144 -3.18 13.92 -14.86
C ASP A 144 -4.07 12.73 -14.52
N GLU A 145 -3.52 11.68 -13.91
CA GLU A 145 -4.28 10.48 -13.60
C GLU A 145 -5.14 10.67 -12.34
N ASP A 146 -6.45 10.51 -12.51
CA ASP A 146 -7.45 10.58 -11.45
C ASP A 146 -8.29 9.29 -11.44
N ARG A 147 -7.72 8.23 -10.89
CA ARG A 147 -8.39 6.93 -10.80
C ARG A 147 -9.44 6.93 -9.69
N SER A 148 -10.66 6.55 -10.04
CA SER A 148 -11.68 6.21 -9.08
C SER A 148 -11.31 4.96 -8.28
N ILE A 149 -11.98 4.74 -7.15
CA ILE A 149 -11.79 3.52 -6.35
C ILE A 149 -12.19 2.27 -7.12
N GLU A 150 -13.22 2.35 -7.98
CA GLU A 150 -13.65 1.25 -8.85
C GLU A 150 -12.57 0.87 -9.86
N GLU A 151 -11.98 1.85 -10.54
CA GLU A 151 -10.88 1.62 -11.49
C GLU A 151 -9.65 1.04 -10.79
N THR A 152 -9.34 1.54 -9.59
CA THR A 152 -8.25 1.03 -8.76
C THR A 152 -8.47 -0.43 -8.39
N LEU A 153 -9.67 -0.82 -7.95
CA LEU A 153 -9.98 -2.19 -7.60
C LEU A 153 -10.05 -3.13 -8.83
N ASN A 154 -10.49 -2.61 -9.99
CA ASN A 154 -10.47 -3.38 -11.23
C ASN A 154 -9.02 -3.64 -11.68
N LEU A 155 -8.15 -2.64 -11.62
CA LEU A 155 -6.72 -2.79 -11.89
C LEU A 155 -6.05 -3.78 -10.91
N ALA A 156 -6.46 -3.74 -9.64
CA ALA A 156 -6.01 -4.72 -8.65
C ALA A 156 -6.37 -6.15 -9.06
N TRP A 157 -7.61 -6.39 -9.51
CA TRP A 157 -8.03 -7.70 -10.00
C TRP A 157 -7.32 -8.12 -11.29
N ASP A 158 -7.01 -7.19 -12.18
CA ASP A 158 -6.18 -7.49 -13.37
C ASP A 158 -4.81 -8.03 -12.98
N LEU A 159 -4.18 -7.44 -11.96
CA LEU A 159 -2.91 -7.92 -11.42
C LEU A 159 -3.06 -9.27 -10.70
N LEU A 160 -4.09 -9.45 -9.86
CA LEU A 160 -4.35 -10.71 -9.17
C LEU A 160 -4.65 -11.85 -10.16
N SER A 161 -5.26 -11.55 -11.31
CA SER A 161 -5.58 -12.55 -12.34
C SER A 161 -4.36 -13.13 -13.06
N THR A 162 -3.17 -12.59 -12.82
CA THR A 162 -1.91 -13.21 -13.28
C THR A 162 -1.54 -14.45 -12.47
N PHE A 163 -2.17 -14.64 -11.31
CA PHE A 163 -2.01 -15.84 -10.48
C PHE A 163 -3.19 -16.79 -10.67
N PRO A 164 -2.98 -18.10 -10.53
CA PRO A 164 -4.08 -19.05 -10.55
C PRO A 164 -4.98 -18.83 -9.31
N PRO A 165 -6.30 -19.06 -9.42
CA PRO A 165 -7.25 -18.86 -8.31
C PRO A 165 -6.84 -19.48 -6.99
N GLN A 166 -6.22 -20.66 -7.04
CA GLN A 166 -5.76 -21.41 -5.85
C GLN A 166 -4.62 -20.72 -5.09
N ALA A 167 -3.91 -19.77 -5.72
CA ALA A 167 -2.86 -18.98 -5.08
C ALA A 167 -3.42 -17.75 -4.34
N LEU A 168 -4.68 -17.39 -4.59
CA LEU A 168 -5.35 -16.22 -4.03
C LEU A 168 -6.11 -16.62 -2.75
N THR A 169 -5.39 -16.72 -1.64
CA THR A 169 -5.91 -17.26 -0.37
C THR A 169 -6.58 -16.23 0.54
N ARG A 170 -6.55 -14.94 0.18
CA ARG A 170 -7.09 -13.85 0.98
C ARG A 170 -8.36 -13.21 0.39
N VAL A 171 -8.77 -13.68 -0.78
CA VAL A 171 -10.05 -13.36 -1.42
C VAL A 171 -10.94 -14.60 -1.39
N ASN A 172 -12.26 -14.43 -1.41
CA ASN A 172 -13.18 -15.54 -1.34
C ASN A 172 -13.57 -16.07 -2.75
N GLU A 173 -14.15 -17.26 -2.81
CA GLU A 173 -14.51 -17.93 -4.07
C GLU A 173 -15.53 -17.13 -4.89
N THR A 174 -16.45 -16.43 -4.24
CA THR A 174 -17.47 -15.62 -4.92
C THR A 174 -16.85 -14.40 -5.58
N GLU A 175 -15.86 -13.78 -4.95
CA GLU A 175 -15.09 -12.67 -5.50
C GLU A 175 -14.23 -13.14 -6.69
N ILE A 176 -13.56 -14.28 -6.54
CA ILE A 176 -12.80 -14.90 -7.63
C ILE A 176 -13.72 -15.19 -8.82
N ALA A 177 -14.87 -15.81 -8.60
CA ALA A 177 -15.82 -16.11 -9.67
C ALA A 177 -16.34 -14.84 -10.39
N LYS A 178 -16.45 -13.73 -9.66
CA LYS A 178 -16.97 -12.46 -10.18
C LYS A 178 -15.93 -11.60 -10.88
N TYR A 179 -14.70 -11.54 -10.37
CA TYR A 179 -13.73 -10.55 -10.78
C TYR A 179 -12.44 -11.11 -11.38
N HIS A 180 -12.11 -12.38 -11.11
CA HIS A 180 -10.92 -12.99 -11.65
C HIS A 180 -11.09 -13.23 -13.15
N ARG A 181 -10.22 -12.61 -13.95
CA ARG A 181 -10.18 -12.84 -15.39
C ARG A 181 -9.37 -14.10 -15.65
N GLN A 182 -10.04 -15.15 -16.11
CA GLN A 182 -9.33 -16.31 -16.61
C GLN A 182 -8.53 -15.88 -17.85
N SER A 183 -7.22 -16.08 -17.82
CA SER A 183 -6.42 -15.96 -19.05
C SER A 183 -6.93 -17.02 -20.02
N VAL A 184 -7.51 -16.56 -21.15
CA VAL A 184 -7.88 -17.40 -22.28
C VAL A 184 -6.64 -17.98 -22.91
#